data_70c44b2684b33c03d18295c371409d2c
#
_entry.id   70c44b2684b33c03d18295c371409d2c
#
_cell.length_a   1.000
_cell.length_b   1.000
_cell.length_c   1.000
_cell.angle_alpha   90.00
_cell.angle_beta   90.00
_cell.angle_gamma   90.00
#
_symmetry.space_group_name_H-M   'P 1'
#
loop_
_entity.id
_entity.type
_entity.pdbx_description
1 polymer ?
#
loop_
_entity_poly.entity_id
_entity_poly.type
_entity_poly.pdbx_seq_one_letter_code
_entity_poly.pdbx_strand_id
1 'polypeptide(L)'
;MKMNTKKTISAALALILSAAFLTTGCGKTEEADVSIADASYSEESFYSEEISAETEEVIVSAALTRAELEAKNTWNETQISEVMYTTQACFSRKVPAAGAETVSKYTKGTKVTVVAATDTGYYKLKDGSFIHSSFLSDTKPGAVTTAAANDDEIFDDEETTTTKKSSTTKKTTKKTTTTSKTNTSSSSSVTYNIDYKTKYVYKQLPSDEKQLYANIVEAAKNFKSKVAVPEGLSVNQTIKTYVNVINQEPELFWLPRAIPININGSLNIKYVYTADQVAEIQPALDKNVKTILNTVNQYKSTFSKIKAIYDWIVLNSNFSTSDSEDTCSIKNGLTKGADLQCAGYARTMQYLFDLSGIQSVVIIGKNPEGTTHAWNKVYCDNGYYIIDATWGDPINKHGEDYIRYNFFLVPDSWVKNDHLSPNTYFRSNGVTIKLFDEPSCTKTSANYYKVYNKEFSSYDAAIAGMKAEIDAAIKSGSVATTIRVTDSKLWDKMNSKAAFRELQNYAKSKSKKVQKLSQLKKYNDGIMVIQYDIIYK
;
A
#
# COMPACT_ATOMS: atom_id res chain seq x y z
N MET A 1 -51.26 -34.91 0.47
CA MET A 1 -50.88 -33.82 1.35
C MET A 1 -49.41 -34.02 1.72
N LYS A 2 -48.49 -33.34 1.02
CA LYS A 2 -47.04 -33.52 1.16
C LYS A 2 -46.54 -32.40 2.08
N MET A 3 -45.95 -32.73 3.19
CA MET A 3 -45.19 -31.78 4.01
C MET A 3 -43.70 -32.03 3.83
N ASN A 4 -43.01 -30.98 3.50
CA ASN A 4 -41.55 -30.88 3.35
C ASN A 4 -40.86 -30.87 4.71
N THR A 5 -40.02 -31.86 4.94
CA THR A 5 -39.00 -31.84 5.99
C THR A 5 -37.63 -31.52 5.34
N LYS A 6 -37.20 -30.27 5.49
CA LYS A 6 -35.79 -29.90 5.32
C LYS A 6 -35.44 -28.86 6.38
N LYS A 7 -34.28 -29.09 7.00
CA LYS A 7 -33.54 -28.21 7.94
C LYS A 7 -33.69 -28.51 9.41
N THR A 8 -32.85 -29.38 9.85
CA THR A 8 -32.21 -29.32 11.18
C THR A 8 -31.00 -30.27 11.17
N ILE A 9 -29.85 -29.84 10.72
CA ILE A 9 -28.51 -30.34 11.08
C ILE A 9 -27.56 -29.23 10.65
N SER A 10 -27.19 -28.36 11.54
CA SER A 10 -25.89 -27.66 11.55
C SER A 10 -25.87 -26.60 12.67
N ALA A 11 -25.84 -27.05 13.89
CA ALA A 11 -25.61 -26.19 15.05
C ALA A 11 -24.96 -26.99 16.18
N ALA A 12 -23.87 -27.67 15.91
CA ALA A 12 -23.09 -28.33 16.95
C ALA A 12 -21.67 -28.68 16.46
N LEU A 13 -20.93 -27.71 15.90
CA LEU A 13 -19.47 -27.88 15.70
C LEU A 13 -18.71 -26.53 15.60
N ALA A 14 -19.15 -25.52 16.33
CA ALA A 14 -18.48 -24.22 16.35
C ALA A 14 -18.18 -23.78 17.80
N LEU A 15 -17.73 -24.67 18.64
CA LEU A 15 -17.45 -24.33 20.04
C LEU A 15 -16.19 -24.99 20.62
N ILE A 16 -15.15 -25.18 19.83
CA ILE A 16 -13.78 -25.43 20.33
C ILE A 16 -12.83 -24.98 19.22
N LEU A 17 -12.50 -23.69 19.14
CA LEU A 17 -11.28 -23.13 18.55
C LEU A 17 -11.23 -21.60 18.66
N SER A 18 -11.77 -21.03 19.72
CA SER A 18 -11.56 -19.61 20.06
C SER A 18 -10.42 -19.45 21.06
N ALA A 19 -9.27 -20.05 20.77
CA ALA A 19 -8.03 -19.78 21.51
C ALA A 19 -7.11 -18.94 20.62
N ALA A 20 -7.09 -17.64 20.90
CA ALA A 20 -5.98 -16.73 20.69
C ALA A 20 -5.53 -16.52 19.23
N PHE A 21 -6.40 -16.03 18.35
CA PHE A 21 -5.91 -15.24 17.23
C PHE A 21 -5.84 -13.78 17.64
N LEU A 22 -4.63 -13.30 17.71
CA LEU A 22 -4.30 -11.90 17.95
C LEU A 22 -4.45 -11.16 16.66
N THR A 23 -5.61 -10.56 16.45
CA THR A 23 -5.81 -9.64 15.34
C THR A 23 -5.08 -8.33 15.62
N THR A 24 -3.86 -8.20 15.17
CA THR A 24 -3.21 -6.91 14.98
C THR A 24 -3.50 -6.37 13.58
N GLY A 25 -4.67 -6.63 13.07
CA GLY A 25 -5.11 -6.22 11.74
C GLY A 25 -6.55 -5.74 11.72
N CYS A 26 -6.97 -5.11 10.66
CA CYS A 26 -8.35 -4.73 10.39
C CYS A 26 -9.24 -5.95 10.13
N GLY A 27 -9.47 -6.79 11.12
CA GLY A 27 -10.37 -7.94 11.03
C GLY A 27 -11.65 -7.69 11.81
N LYS A 28 -12.78 -8.10 11.26
CA LYS A 28 -14.05 -8.13 12.00
C LYS A 28 -13.97 -9.20 13.08
N THR A 29 -14.16 -8.85 14.34
CA THR A 29 -14.55 -9.81 15.38
C THR A 29 -16.00 -10.20 15.11
N GLU A 30 -16.27 -11.51 14.96
CA GLU A 30 -17.62 -12.03 14.96
C GLU A 30 -18.24 -11.83 16.35
N GLU A 31 -19.07 -10.83 16.50
CA GLU A 31 -20.16 -10.81 17.45
C GLU A 31 -21.45 -10.54 16.70
N ALA A 32 -22.49 -11.28 17.11
CA ALA A 32 -23.74 -11.47 16.42
C ALA A 32 -24.50 -10.19 16.06
N ASP A 33 -25.09 -10.26 14.86
CA ASP A 33 -26.30 -9.57 14.41
C ASP A 33 -26.53 -8.10 14.85
N VAL A 34 -25.91 -7.19 14.13
CA VAL A 34 -26.59 -6.01 13.60
C VAL A 34 -26.00 -5.76 12.21
N SER A 35 -26.82 -5.87 11.19
CA SER A 35 -26.48 -5.54 9.81
C SER A 35 -26.11 -4.06 9.75
N ILE A 36 -24.82 -3.76 9.83
CA ILE A 36 -24.28 -2.45 9.49
C ILE A 36 -23.32 -2.69 8.35
N ALA A 37 -23.69 -2.08 7.26
CA ALA A 37 -22.97 -2.07 6.00
C ALA A 37 -21.48 -1.79 6.17
N ASP A 38 -20.70 -2.48 5.36
CA ASP A 38 -19.29 -2.22 5.08
C ASP A 38 -18.92 -0.77 5.32
N ALA A 39 -17.84 -0.54 6.07
CA ALA A 39 -17.11 0.72 6.06
C ALA A 39 -16.40 0.92 4.71
N SER A 40 -17.07 0.54 3.63
CA SER A 40 -16.85 1.06 2.32
C SER A 40 -17.36 2.49 2.36
N TYR A 41 -16.52 3.43 2.03
CA TYR A 41 -16.89 4.81 1.78
C TYR A 41 -18.16 4.86 0.94
N SER A 42 -19.32 5.16 1.58
CA SER A 42 -20.55 5.31 0.84
C SER A 42 -20.46 6.60 0.03
N GLU A 43 -20.30 6.45 -1.27
CA GLU A 43 -20.49 7.53 -2.22
C GLU A 43 -21.99 7.86 -2.27
N GLU A 44 -22.44 8.87 -1.54
CA GLU A 44 -23.71 9.47 -1.84
C GLU A 44 -23.54 10.37 -3.08
N SER A 45 -24.01 9.87 -4.21
CA SER A 45 -24.15 10.70 -5.42
C SER A 45 -25.36 11.62 -5.25
N PHE A 46 -25.18 12.92 -5.43
CA PHE A 46 -26.31 13.82 -5.62
C PHE A 46 -26.90 13.64 -7.01
N TYR A 47 -28.20 13.47 -7.09
CA TYR A 47 -28.91 13.37 -8.37
C TYR A 47 -28.72 14.65 -9.17
N SER A 48 -28.33 14.48 -10.43
CA SER A 48 -28.29 15.54 -11.42
C SER A 48 -29.63 15.62 -12.12
N GLU A 49 -30.39 16.70 -11.94
CA GLU A 49 -31.41 17.11 -12.90
C GLU A 49 -30.74 17.82 -14.07
N GLU A 50 -31.06 17.42 -15.28
CA GLU A 50 -30.52 17.99 -16.51
C GLU A 50 -31.06 19.43 -16.74
N ILE A 51 -30.14 20.37 -16.93
CA ILE A 51 -30.45 21.69 -17.47
C ILE A 51 -29.48 21.99 -18.61
N SER A 52 -30.02 22.30 -19.78
CA SER A 52 -29.30 22.65 -21.00
C SER A 52 -28.62 24.02 -20.89
N ALA A 53 -27.41 24.15 -21.42
CA ALA A 53 -26.62 25.37 -21.43
C ALA A 53 -26.12 25.73 -22.83
N GLU A 54 -26.23 27.02 -23.19
CA GLU A 54 -25.58 27.62 -24.35
C GLU A 54 -24.22 28.22 -23.99
N THR A 55 -23.32 28.30 -24.99
CA THR A 55 -21.88 28.46 -24.92
C THR A 55 -21.38 29.90 -25.07
N GLU A 56 -20.27 30.24 -24.43
CA GLU A 56 -19.25 31.20 -24.93
C GLU A 56 -17.82 30.71 -24.58
N GLU A 57 -16.92 30.73 -25.56
CA GLU A 57 -15.51 30.30 -25.44
C GLU A 57 -14.61 31.47 -25.02
N VAL A 58 -13.76 31.23 -24.00
CA VAL A 58 -12.56 32.04 -23.74
C VAL A 58 -11.34 31.13 -23.75
N ILE A 59 -10.41 31.40 -24.67
CA ILE A 59 -9.15 30.67 -24.82
C ILE A 59 -8.18 31.17 -23.74
N VAL A 60 -7.84 30.30 -22.79
CA VAL A 60 -6.72 30.51 -21.86
C VAL A 60 -5.64 29.48 -22.19
N SER A 61 -4.41 29.94 -22.46
CA SER A 61 -3.24 29.08 -22.70
C SER A 61 -3.03 28.15 -21.51
N ALA A 62 -2.98 26.85 -21.77
CA ALA A 62 -2.80 25.82 -20.74
C ALA A 62 -1.46 26.03 -20.00
N ALA A 63 -1.54 26.48 -18.76
CA ALA A 63 -0.40 26.46 -17.87
C ALA A 63 0.03 24.99 -17.62
N LEU A 64 1.34 24.74 -17.65
CA LEU A 64 1.89 23.42 -17.29
C LEU A 64 1.43 23.03 -15.90
N THR A 65 1.06 21.77 -15.70
CA THR A 65 0.78 21.26 -14.36
C THR A 65 2.03 21.36 -13.51
N ARG A 66 1.89 21.46 -12.19
CA ARG A 66 3.05 21.47 -11.29
C ARG A 66 3.89 20.19 -11.46
N ALA A 67 3.25 19.04 -11.71
CA ALA A 67 3.93 17.80 -12.02
C ALA A 67 4.79 17.90 -13.29
N GLU A 68 4.31 18.58 -14.31
CA GLU A 68 5.10 18.83 -15.54
C GLU A 68 6.23 19.83 -15.29
N LEU A 69 6.04 20.83 -14.44
CA LEU A 69 7.10 21.77 -14.04
C LEU A 69 8.16 21.10 -13.17
N GLU A 70 7.76 20.27 -12.21
CA GLU A 70 8.68 19.50 -11.35
C GLU A 70 9.44 18.45 -12.16
N ALA A 71 8.77 17.74 -13.05
CA ALA A 71 9.41 16.74 -13.93
C ALA A 71 10.33 17.37 -14.98
N LYS A 72 10.01 18.54 -15.50
CA LYS A 72 10.80 19.22 -16.55
C LYS A 72 12.23 19.57 -16.12
N ASN A 73 12.52 19.57 -14.84
CA ASN A 73 13.80 20.03 -14.29
C ASN A 73 14.57 18.97 -13.48
N THR A 74 14.09 17.72 -13.33
CA THR A 74 14.60 16.87 -12.24
C THR A 74 14.76 15.37 -12.51
N TRP A 75 14.57 14.83 -13.70
CA TRP A 75 14.84 13.39 -13.89
C TRP A 75 16.10 13.13 -14.69
N ASN A 76 16.79 12.06 -14.33
CA ASN A 76 17.89 11.50 -15.08
C ASN A 76 17.44 10.19 -15.75
N GLU A 77 17.98 9.92 -16.94
CA GLU A 77 17.68 8.71 -17.70
C GLU A 77 18.89 7.77 -17.70
N THR A 78 18.68 6.51 -17.28
CA THR A 78 19.64 5.43 -17.49
C THR A 78 19.17 4.62 -18.69
N GLN A 79 19.99 4.56 -19.74
CA GLN A 79 19.66 3.83 -20.95
C GLN A 79 19.56 2.33 -20.68
N ILE A 80 18.46 1.73 -21.12
CA ILE A 80 18.22 0.29 -21.11
C ILE A 80 17.57 -0.10 -22.44
N SER A 81 17.48 -1.39 -22.74
CA SER A 81 16.76 -1.87 -23.91
C SER A 81 16.06 -3.17 -23.54
N GLU A 82 14.81 -3.06 -23.14
CA GLU A 82 14.05 -4.20 -22.63
C GLU A 82 12.65 -4.23 -23.26
N VAL A 83 12.15 -5.46 -23.39
CA VAL A 83 10.74 -5.71 -23.74
C VAL A 83 10.00 -6.03 -22.48
N MET A 84 8.95 -5.26 -22.19
CA MET A 84 8.11 -5.45 -21.02
C MET A 84 6.64 -5.56 -21.40
N TYR A 85 5.83 -5.99 -20.45
CA TYR A 85 4.38 -6.15 -20.60
C TYR A 85 3.65 -5.39 -19.50
N THR A 86 2.55 -4.73 -19.86
CA THR A 86 1.71 -4.06 -18.86
C THR A 86 1.04 -5.09 -17.96
N THR A 87 1.13 -4.89 -16.65
CA THR A 87 0.55 -5.79 -15.63
C THR A 87 -0.94 -5.56 -15.44
N GLN A 88 -1.41 -4.36 -15.74
CA GLN A 88 -2.81 -3.93 -15.69
C GLN A 88 -3.08 -2.83 -16.73
N ALA A 89 -4.30 -2.32 -16.79
CA ALA A 89 -4.61 -1.17 -17.63
C ALA A 89 -3.90 0.08 -17.06
N CYS A 90 -3.20 0.83 -17.92
CA CYS A 90 -2.44 2.00 -17.51
C CYS A 90 -2.33 3.02 -18.63
N PHE A 91 -1.80 4.20 -18.30
CA PHE A 91 -1.50 5.24 -19.28
C PHE A 91 0.01 5.51 -19.34
N SER A 92 0.52 5.76 -20.54
CA SER A 92 1.80 6.45 -20.65
C SER A 92 1.61 7.96 -20.52
N ARG A 93 2.67 8.64 -20.09
CA ARG A 93 2.67 10.06 -19.76
C ARG A 93 3.72 10.81 -20.55
N LYS A 94 3.50 12.10 -20.73
CA LYS A 94 4.42 12.99 -21.49
C LYS A 94 5.74 13.22 -20.75
N VAL A 95 5.71 13.22 -19.43
CA VAL A 95 6.87 13.34 -18.54
C VAL A 95 6.76 12.30 -17.41
N PRO A 96 7.89 11.86 -16.82
CA PRO A 96 7.91 10.78 -15.84
C PRO A 96 7.45 11.24 -14.44
N ALA A 97 6.21 11.68 -14.33
CA ALA A 97 5.61 12.16 -13.09
C ALA A 97 4.14 11.77 -12.99
N ALA A 98 3.70 11.45 -11.79
CA ALA A 98 2.28 11.25 -11.50
C ALA A 98 1.50 12.55 -11.77
N GLY A 99 0.32 12.43 -12.42
CA GLY A 99 -0.48 13.59 -12.80
C GLY A 99 -0.02 14.34 -14.06
N ALA A 100 1.07 13.91 -14.71
CA ALA A 100 1.47 14.46 -15.99
C ALA A 100 0.49 14.05 -17.11
N GLU A 101 0.45 14.84 -18.18
CA GLU A 101 -0.40 14.61 -19.35
C GLU A 101 -0.26 13.18 -19.88
N THR A 102 -1.39 12.51 -20.08
CA THR A 102 -1.42 11.16 -20.66
C THR A 102 -1.24 11.18 -22.17
N VAL A 103 -0.42 10.27 -22.68
CA VAL A 103 -0.14 10.13 -24.13
C VAL A 103 -0.96 8.99 -24.73
N SER A 104 -0.90 7.80 -24.13
CA SER A 104 -1.56 6.61 -24.66
C SER A 104 -2.12 5.74 -23.53
N LYS A 105 -3.20 5.01 -23.82
CA LYS A 105 -3.79 4.01 -22.92
C LYS A 105 -3.33 2.61 -23.33
N TYR A 106 -2.96 1.81 -22.35
CA TYR A 106 -2.55 0.42 -22.52
C TYR A 106 -3.49 -0.51 -21.75
N THR A 107 -3.79 -1.67 -22.31
CA THR A 107 -4.52 -2.74 -21.63
C THR A 107 -3.56 -3.73 -20.99
N LYS A 108 -4.01 -4.51 -20.00
CA LYS A 108 -3.21 -5.57 -19.37
C LYS A 108 -2.62 -6.52 -20.44
N GLY A 109 -1.35 -6.85 -20.29
CA GLY A 109 -0.63 -7.75 -21.19
C GLY A 109 -0.14 -7.12 -22.49
N THR A 110 -0.26 -5.79 -22.67
CA THR A 110 0.29 -5.08 -23.83
C THR A 110 1.81 -5.10 -23.79
N LYS A 111 2.43 -5.51 -24.90
CA LYS A 111 3.88 -5.51 -25.07
C LYS A 111 4.37 -4.09 -25.35
N VAL A 112 5.36 -3.62 -24.61
CA VAL A 112 6.02 -2.32 -24.80
C VAL A 112 7.54 -2.48 -24.87
N THR A 113 8.21 -1.59 -25.59
CA THR A 113 9.68 -1.52 -25.64
C THR A 113 10.12 -0.35 -24.78
N VAL A 114 10.88 -0.64 -23.74
CA VAL A 114 11.48 0.32 -22.83
C VAL A 114 12.89 0.66 -23.32
N VAL A 115 13.21 1.95 -23.38
CA VAL A 115 14.50 2.44 -23.85
C VAL A 115 15.33 3.12 -22.76
N ALA A 116 14.72 3.58 -21.70
CA ALA A 116 15.40 4.11 -20.52
C ALA A 116 14.60 3.89 -19.24
N ALA A 117 15.30 3.78 -18.11
CA ALA A 117 14.74 3.93 -16.77
C ALA A 117 15.00 5.34 -16.26
N THR A 118 14.01 5.95 -15.58
CA THR A 118 14.18 7.26 -14.96
C THR A 118 14.35 7.12 -13.44
N ASP A 119 15.03 8.08 -12.83
CA ASP A 119 15.18 8.20 -11.38
C ASP A 119 13.86 8.52 -10.64
N THR A 120 12.80 8.87 -11.38
CA THR A 120 11.45 9.09 -10.87
C THR A 120 10.60 7.81 -10.81
N GLY A 121 11.15 6.64 -11.14
CA GLY A 121 10.46 5.36 -11.13
C GLY A 121 9.65 5.06 -12.40
N TYR A 122 9.81 5.87 -13.46
CA TYR A 122 9.18 5.63 -14.75
C TYR A 122 10.15 4.99 -15.73
N TYR A 123 9.60 4.21 -16.65
CA TYR A 123 10.29 3.74 -17.83
C TYR A 123 9.90 4.57 -19.04
N LYS A 124 10.91 5.00 -19.81
CA LYS A 124 10.72 5.66 -21.09
C LYS A 124 10.46 4.62 -22.16
N LEU A 125 9.40 4.79 -22.90
CA LEU A 125 9.06 3.94 -24.03
C LEU A 125 9.73 4.43 -25.31
N LYS A 126 9.76 3.57 -26.33
CA LYS A 126 10.33 3.89 -27.64
C LYS A 126 9.68 5.10 -28.34
N ASP A 127 8.41 5.39 -28.01
CA ASP A 127 7.68 6.57 -28.52
C ASP A 127 7.98 7.87 -27.74
N GLY A 128 8.86 7.80 -26.76
CA GLY A 128 9.26 8.93 -25.91
C GLY A 128 8.34 9.18 -24.72
N SER A 129 7.22 8.47 -24.60
CA SER A 129 6.32 8.56 -23.45
C SER A 129 6.82 7.70 -22.27
N PHE A 130 6.23 7.90 -21.09
CA PHE A 130 6.70 7.27 -19.86
C PHE A 130 5.57 6.47 -19.20
N ILE A 131 5.86 5.23 -18.78
CA ILE A 131 4.98 4.41 -17.94
C ILE A 131 5.68 4.20 -16.60
N HIS A 132 4.94 4.34 -15.50
CA HIS A 132 5.48 4.03 -14.17
C HIS A 132 5.88 2.55 -14.10
N SER A 133 7.04 2.26 -13.53
CA SER A 133 7.63 0.91 -13.51
C SER A 133 6.73 -0.15 -12.87
N SER A 134 5.86 0.23 -11.93
CA SER A 134 4.88 -0.67 -11.30
C SER A 134 3.86 -1.26 -12.26
N PHE A 135 3.61 -0.63 -13.41
CA PHE A 135 2.70 -1.13 -14.43
C PHE A 135 3.36 -2.04 -15.46
N LEU A 136 4.66 -2.33 -15.31
CA LEU A 136 5.42 -3.12 -16.28
C LEU A 136 6.08 -4.34 -15.62
N SER A 137 6.14 -5.45 -16.37
CA SER A 137 6.81 -6.69 -16.00
C SER A 137 7.56 -7.24 -17.21
N ASP A 138 8.67 -7.89 -16.97
CA ASP A 138 9.43 -8.68 -17.96
C ASP A 138 8.67 -9.95 -18.40
N THR A 139 7.70 -10.38 -17.60
CA THR A 139 6.89 -11.58 -17.85
C THR A 139 5.48 -11.18 -18.28
N LYS A 140 4.98 -11.77 -19.38
CA LYS A 140 3.62 -11.52 -19.86
C LYS A 140 2.58 -12.04 -18.85
N PRO A 141 1.67 -11.21 -18.33
CA PRO A 141 0.62 -11.66 -17.43
C PRO A 141 -0.26 -12.73 -18.07
N GLY A 142 -0.40 -13.87 -17.42
CA GLY A 142 -1.18 -15.02 -17.91
C GLY A 142 -0.38 -16.10 -18.64
N ALA A 143 0.94 -15.99 -18.79
CA ALA A 143 1.80 -17.10 -19.17
C ALA A 143 2.05 -17.97 -17.93
N VAL A 144 1.36 -19.09 -17.83
CA VAL A 144 1.64 -20.12 -16.84
C VAL A 144 2.96 -20.77 -17.25
N THR A 145 4.03 -20.59 -16.51
CA THR A 145 5.20 -21.44 -16.59
C THR A 145 4.83 -22.78 -15.98
N THR A 146 4.54 -23.76 -16.82
CA THR A 146 4.43 -25.16 -16.40
C THR A 146 5.80 -25.66 -16.00
N ALA A 147 6.05 -25.71 -14.69
CA ALA A 147 6.99 -26.70 -14.14
C ALA A 147 6.23 -28.02 -14.03
N ALA A 148 6.86 -29.07 -14.51
CA ALA A 148 6.32 -30.40 -14.70
C ALA A 148 5.72 -31.00 -13.41
N ALA A 149 4.53 -31.57 -13.52
CA ALA A 149 4.09 -32.71 -12.75
C ALA A 149 3.35 -33.65 -13.70
N ASN A 150 3.81 -34.90 -13.71
CA ASN A 150 3.22 -36.03 -14.40
C ASN A 150 1.87 -36.37 -13.77
N ASP A 151 0.91 -36.76 -14.52
CA ASP A 151 0.32 -38.08 -14.74
C ASP A 151 -1.15 -37.99 -15.19
N ASP A 152 -1.37 -38.69 -16.31
CA ASP A 152 -2.53 -39.49 -16.74
C ASP A 152 -3.95 -38.88 -16.84
N GLU A 153 -4.50 -38.79 -18.02
CA GLU A 153 -5.37 -39.66 -18.79
C GLU A 153 -6.02 -38.96 -20.00
N ILE A 154 -5.72 -39.48 -21.17
CA ILE A 154 -6.47 -39.96 -22.34
C ILE A 154 -7.82 -39.28 -22.72
N PHE A 155 -7.89 -38.77 -23.95
CA PHE A 155 -8.71 -39.20 -25.11
C PHE A 155 -8.55 -38.28 -26.32
N ASP A 156 -8.11 -38.94 -27.42
CA ASP A 156 -8.37 -38.88 -28.86
C ASP A 156 -9.12 -37.65 -29.44
N ASP A 157 -8.81 -37.15 -30.65
CA ASP A 157 -8.51 -37.76 -31.92
C ASP A 157 -8.01 -36.75 -32.96
N GLU A 158 -7.16 -37.30 -33.87
CA GLU A 158 -7.00 -37.08 -35.34
C GLU A 158 -6.59 -35.68 -35.84
N GLU A 159 -5.75 -35.52 -36.73
CA GLU A 159 -4.92 -36.15 -37.81
C GLU A 159 -4.25 -34.97 -38.55
N THR A 160 -3.17 -34.96 -39.15
CA THR A 160 -2.35 -35.75 -40.06
C THR A 160 -1.03 -35.03 -40.40
N THR A 161 -0.02 -35.86 -40.50
CA THR A 161 1.07 -35.96 -41.51
C THR A 161 1.98 -34.74 -41.80
N THR A 162 3.24 -34.86 -42.01
CA THR A 162 4.29 -35.79 -42.48
C THR A 162 5.64 -35.02 -42.40
N THR A 163 6.81 -35.47 -42.32
CA THR A 163 7.70 -36.60 -42.50
C THR A 163 9.15 -36.20 -42.20
N LYS A 164 9.89 -37.17 -41.53
CA LYS A 164 11.25 -37.65 -41.77
C LYS A 164 12.44 -36.63 -41.89
N LYS A 165 13.63 -36.86 -41.29
CA LYS A 165 14.50 -38.06 -41.09
C LYS A 165 15.67 -37.68 -40.17
N SER A 166 15.95 -38.39 -39.13
CA SER A 166 16.98 -39.40 -38.86
C SER A 166 18.45 -39.09 -39.27
N SER A 167 19.34 -39.04 -38.28
CA SER A 167 20.51 -39.91 -38.31
C SER A 167 21.23 -39.96 -36.91
N THR A 168 21.42 -41.15 -36.49
CA THR A 168 22.19 -41.69 -35.34
C THR A 168 23.67 -41.59 -35.59
N THR A 169 24.53 -41.35 -34.60
CA THR A 169 25.75 -42.11 -34.40
C THR A 169 26.23 -42.10 -32.96
N LYS A 170 26.77 -43.23 -32.56
CA LYS A 170 27.20 -43.71 -31.22
C LYS A 170 28.58 -43.24 -30.78
N LYS A 171 28.74 -43.04 -29.43
CA LYS A 171 29.76 -43.64 -28.57
C LYS A 171 31.23 -43.22 -28.71
N THR A 172 31.82 -42.65 -27.66
CA THR A 172 32.92 -43.29 -26.93
C THR A 172 33.25 -42.55 -25.63
N THR A 173 33.41 -43.34 -24.59
CA THR A 173 33.78 -42.98 -23.21
C THR A 173 35.25 -42.61 -23.12
N LYS A 174 35.57 -41.48 -22.43
CA LYS A 174 36.90 -41.33 -21.83
C LYS A 174 36.79 -40.57 -20.50
N LYS A 175 37.14 -41.25 -19.43
CA LYS A 175 37.20 -40.79 -18.06
C LYS A 175 38.44 -39.89 -17.92
N THR A 176 38.25 -38.62 -17.56
CA THR A 176 39.34 -37.77 -17.07
C THR A 176 38.82 -37.01 -15.86
N THR A 177 39.46 -37.30 -14.72
CA THR A 177 39.27 -36.61 -13.46
C THR A 177 39.82 -35.21 -13.57
N THR A 178 38.95 -34.21 -13.47
CA THR A 178 39.40 -32.82 -13.33
C THR A 178 38.61 -32.19 -12.21
N THR A 179 39.30 -31.74 -11.22
CA THR A 179 38.86 -31.02 -10.03
C THR A 179 38.07 -29.78 -10.46
N SER A 180 36.76 -29.82 -10.28
CA SER A 180 35.92 -28.62 -10.49
C SER A 180 36.11 -27.69 -9.30
N LYS A 181 36.76 -26.57 -9.55
CA LYS A 181 36.60 -25.37 -8.72
C LYS A 181 35.16 -24.92 -8.89
N THR A 182 34.38 -25.07 -7.85
CA THR A 182 33.06 -24.48 -7.72
C THR A 182 33.26 -22.98 -7.65
N ASN A 183 33.04 -22.29 -8.75
CA ASN A 183 32.79 -20.87 -8.72
C ASN A 183 31.39 -20.67 -8.12
N THR A 184 31.34 -20.50 -6.83
CA THR A 184 30.21 -19.94 -6.15
C THR A 184 30.16 -18.47 -6.54
N SER A 185 29.31 -18.12 -7.50
CA SER A 185 28.91 -16.75 -7.71
C SER A 185 28.14 -16.33 -6.45
N SER A 186 28.84 -15.68 -5.54
CA SER A 186 28.24 -14.99 -4.42
C SER A 186 27.36 -13.87 -4.99
N SER A 187 26.05 -14.13 -5.12
CA SER A 187 25.09 -13.05 -5.13
C SER A 187 25.26 -12.35 -3.78
N SER A 188 25.84 -11.17 -3.77
CA SER A 188 25.91 -10.33 -2.59
C SER A 188 24.46 -9.97 -2.21
N SER A 189 23.88 -10.72 -1.29
CA SER A 189 22.65 -10.31 -0.61
C SER A 189 22.96 -8.97 0.06
N VAL A 190 22.20 -7.93 -0.29
CA VAL A 190 22.33 -6.64 0.38
C VAL A 190 21.74 -6.82 1.77
N THR A 191 22.59 -7.02 2.75
CA THR A 191 22.15 -7.13 4.15
C THR A 191 21.86 -5.72 4.65
N TYR A 192 20.60 -5.36 4.74
CA TYR A 192 20.16 -4.13 5.38
C TYR A 192 20.26 -4.30 6.90
N ASN A 193 21.20 -3.59 7.53
CA ASN A 193 21.40 -3.67 8.98
C ASN A 193 20.56 -2.58 9.67
N ILE A 194 19.32 -2.91 10.03
CA ILE A 194 18.46 -2.06 10.86
C ILE A 194 18.82 -2.31 12.32
N ASP A 195 19.35 -1.28 13.00
CA ASP A 195 19.62 -1.35 14.43
C ASP A 195 18.37 -0.95 15.23
N TYR A 196 17.62 -1.95 15.70
CA TYR A 196 16.43 -1.75 16.51
C TYR A 196 16.67 -0.92 17.78
N LYS A 197 17.91 -0.90 18.31
CA LYS A 197 18.26 -0.13 19.52
C LYS A 197 18.15 1.37 19.31
N THR A 198 18.19 1.82 18.05
CA THR A 198 18.04 3.23 17.69
C THR A 198 16.59 3.66 17.55
N LYS A 199 15.66 2.70 17.46
CA LYS A 199 14.24 2.97 17.22
C LYS A 199 13.54 3.64 18.41
N TYR A 200 12.52 4.43 18.10
CA TYR A 200 11.75 5.22 19.06
C TYR A 200 11.18 4.36 20.20
N VAL A 201 10.57 3.23 19.87
CA VAL A 201 9.91 2.35 20.83
C VAL A 201 10.93 1.67 21.74
N TYR A 202 11.99 1.09 21.20
CA TYR A 202 13.01 0.41 22.01
C TYR A 202 13.62 1.33 23.07
N LYS A 203 13.87 2.59 22.72
CA LYS A 203 14.48 3.57 23.66
C LYS A 203 13.64 3.81 24.90
N GLN A 204 12.31 3.68 24.81
CA GLN A 204 11.38 3.92 25.90
C GLN A 204 11.17 2.71 26.82
N LEU A 205 11.52 1.51 26.37
CA LEU A 205 11.27 0.31 27.16
C LEU A 205 12.11 0.28 28.44
N PRO A 206 11.58 -0.21 29.57
CA PRO A 206 12.36 -0.59 30.74
C PRO A 206 13.42 -1.65 30.42
N SER A 207 14.43 -1.80 31.29
CA SER A 207 15.58 -2.71 31.08
C SER A 207 15.15 -4.15 30.75
N ASP A 208 14.18 -4.66 31.51
CA ASP A 208 13.75 -6.06 31.40
C ASP A 208 12.93 -6.30 30.12
N GLU A 209 12.11 -5.32 29.74
CA GLU A 209 11.42 -5.35 28.45
C GLU A 209 12.41 -5.19 27.28
N LYS A 210 13.46 -4.36 27.40
CA LYS A 210 14.56 -4.29 26.42
C LYS A 210 15.28 -5.62 26.27
N GLN A 211 15.51 -6.30 27.37
CA GLN A 211 16.14 -7.62 27.34
C GLN A 211 15.25 -8.64 26.61
N LEU A 212 13.94 -8.67 26.92
CA LEU A 212 13.00 -9.55 26.22
C LEU A 212 12.90 -9.21 24.73
N TYR A 213 12.84 -7.92 24.38
CA TYR A 213 12.83 -7.44 23.01
C TYR A 213 14.04 -7.97 22.23
N ALA A 214 15.23 -7.79 22.78
CA ALA A 214 16.47 -8.29 22.20
C ALA A 214 16.47 -9.82 22.06
N ASN A 215 15.99 -10.55 23.08
CA ASN A 215 15.89 -12.00 23.04
C ASN A 215 14.97 -12.47 21.90
N ILE A 216 13.83 -11.79 21.68
CA ILE A 216 12.88 -12.12 20.60
C ILE A 216 13.52 -11.85 19.24
N VAL A 217 14.13 -10.68 19.04
CA VAL A 217 14.80 -10.33 17.77
C VAL A 217 15.92 -11.31 17.44
N GLU A 218 16.77 -11.63 18.40
CA GLU A 218 17.87 -12.57 18.23
C GLU A 218 17.38 -14.00 17.94
N ALA A 219 16.32 -14.43 18.63
CA ALA A 219 15.71 -15.72 18.40
C ALA A 219 15.09 -15.81 17.00
N ALA A 220 14.38 -14.75 16.58
CA ALA A 220 13.75 -14.68 15.25
C ALA A 220 14.80 -14.75 14.14
N LYS A 221 15.89 -13.99 14.23
CA LYS A 221 17.00 -14.01 13.26
C LYS A 221 17.66 -15.38 13.14
N ASN A 222 17.65 -16.18 14.21
CA ASN A 222 18.26 -17.51 14.25
C ASN A 222 17.23 -18.66 14.26
N PHE A 223 15.94 -18.39 14.05
CA PHE A 223 14.87 -19.38 14.06
C PHE A 223 14.82 -20.24 15.34
N LYS A 224 15.23 -19.67 16.48
CA LYS A 224 15.14 -20.36 17.78
C LYS A 224 13.70 -20.33 18.28
N SER A 225 13.12 -21.51 18.48
CA SER A 225 11.71 -21.64 18.92
C SER A 225 11.47 -21.24 20.38
N LYS A 226 12.50 -21.26 21.23
CA LYS A 226 12.40 -20.89 22.65
C LYS A 226 13.13 -19.58 22.92
N VAL A 227 12.42 -18.65 23.55
CA VAL A 227 12.93 -17.33 23.93
C VAL A 227 12.80 -17.16 25.43
N ALA A 228 13.92 -16.93 26.12
CA ALA A 228 13.91 -16.68 27.56
C ALA A 228 13.20 -15.36 27.88
N VAL A 229 12.26 -15.41 28.82
CA VAL A 229 11.57 -14.24 29.38
C VAL A 229 12.31 -13.87 30.66
N PRO A 230 12.78 -12.61 30.82
CA PRO A 230 13.37 -12.14 32.07
C PRO A 230 12.42 -12.38 33.27
N GLU A 231 13.02 -12.75 34.40
CA GLU A 231 12.28 -12.99 35.63
C GLU A 231 11.57 -11.68 36.09
N GLY A 232 10.36 -11.82 36.60
CA GLY A 232 9.57 -10.68 37.11
C GLY A 232 8.69 -9.97 36.07
N LEU A 233 8.86 -10.23 34.76
CA LEU A 233 7.95 -9.67 33.76
C LEU A 233 6.56 -10.27 33.86
N SER A 234 5.56 -9.42 33.99
CA SER A 234 4.15 -9.82 33.95
C SER A 234 3.74 -10.30 32.55
N VAL A 235 2.63 -11.03 32.48
CA VAL A 235 2.04 -11.45 31.21
C VAL A 235 1.75 -10.26 30.30
N ASN A 236 1.23 -9.15 30.84
CA ASN A 236 0.96 -7.94 30.04
C ASN A 236 2.22 -7.27 29.48
N GLN A 237 3.31 -7.21 30.24
CA GLN A 237 4.59 -6.69 29.77
C GLN A 237 5.20 -7.61 28.70
N THR A 238 5.09 -8.92 28.87
CA THR A 238 5.53 -9.89 27.86
C THR A 238 4.76 -9.74 26.56
N ILE A 239 3.44 -9.63 26.62
CA ILE A 239 2.57 -9.37 25.47
C ILE A 239 2.93 -8.04 24.80
N LYS A 240 3.01 -6.96 25.59
CA LYS A 240 3.40 -5.62 25.13
C LYS A 240 4.71 -5.67 24.34
N THR A 241 5.73 -6.32 24.89
CA THR A 241 7.05 -6.40 24.27
C THR A 241 6.99 -7.19 22.96
N TYR A 242 6.31 -8.32 22.95
CA TYR A 242 6.16 -9.12 21.73
C TYR A 242 5.40 -8.37 20.62
N VAL A 243 4.29 -7.72 20.96
CA VAL A 243 3.51 -6.90 20.01
C VAL A 243 4.33 -5.74 19.47
N ASN A 244 5.16 -5.11 20.32
CA ASN A 244 6.08 -4.09 19.85
C ASN A 244 7.10 -4.65 18.85
N VAL A 245 7.69 -5.83 19.09
CA VAL A 245 8.64 -6.43 18.14
C VAL A 245 7.97 -6.68 16.80
N ILE A 246 6.82 -7.36 16.74
CA ILE A 246 6.18 -7.70 15.45
C ILE A 246 5.70 -6.49 14.64
N ASN A 247 5.49 -5.33 15.29
CA ASN A 247 5.10 -4.11 14.60
C ASN A 247 6.28 -3.20 14.24
N GLN A 248 7.32 -3.19 15.07
CA GLN A 248 8.45 -2.27 14.88
C GLN A 248 9.65 -2.91 14.17
N GLU A 249 9.70 -4.25 14.06
CA GLU A 249 10.71 -5.01 13.31
C GLU A 249 10.05 -5.81 12.17
N PRO A 250 9.44 -5.13 11.20
CA PRO A 250 8.65 -5.77 10.15
C PRO A 250 9.48 -6.64 9.21
N GLU A 251 10.81 -6.46 9.18
CA GLU A 251 11.73 -7.36 8.48
C GLU A 251 11.70 -8.80 9.01
N LEU A 252 11.25 -8.99 10.25
CA LEU A 252 11.07 -10.33 10.85
C LEU A 252 9.68 -10.89 10.52
N PHE A 253 9.27 -10.81 9.25
CA PHE A 253 7.92 -11.15 8.77
C PHE A 253 7.50 -12.60 9.00
N TRP A 254 8.43 -13.46 9.41
CA TRP A 254 8.16 -14.85 9.81
C TRP A 254 7.75 -15.00 11.29
N LEU A 255 7.79 -13.91 12.09
CA LEU A 255 7.20 -13.91 13.43
C LEU A 255 5.67 -13.98 13.32
N PRO A 256 5.01 -14.91 14.05
CA PRO A 256 3.56 -15.00 14.05
C PRO A 256 2.92 -13.79 14.72
N ARG A 257 1.75 -13.37 14.23
CA ARG A 257 0.93 -12.36 14.90
C ARG A 257 0.30 -12.91 16.19
N ALA A 258 0.08 -14.21 16.23
CA ALA A 258 -0.35 -14.91 17.44
C ALA A 258 0.73 -14.82 18.53
N ILE A 259 0.36 -14.35 19.73
CA ILE A 259 1.30 -14.24 20.84
C ILE A 259 1.72 -15.62 21.31
N PRO A 260 3.03 -15.91 21.35
CA PRO A 260 3.54 -17.20 21.84
C PRO A 260 3.17 -17.40 23.31
N ILE A 261 2.81 -18.62 23.65
CA ILE A 261 2.49 -18.98 25.03
C ILE A 261 3.80 -19.00 25.85
N ASN A 262 3.80 -18.33 27.01
CA ASN A 262 4.86 -18.41 27.99
C ASN A 262 4.69 -19.69 28.83
N ILE A 263 5.66 -20.60 28.71
CA ILE A 263 5.71 -21.82 29.51
C ILE A 263 7.04 -21.86 30.23
N ASN A 264 7.01 -21.91 31.56
CA ASN A 264 8.21 -22.03 32.40
C ASN A 264 9.27 -20.96 32.09
N GLY A 265 8.86 -19.68 31.99
CA GLY A 265 9.77 -18.57 31.73
C GLY A 265 10.31 -18.49 30.30
N SER A 266 9.65 -19.13 29.34
CA SER A 266 10.03 -19.07 27.93
C SER A 266 8.84 -18.88 27.03
N LEU A 267 8.95 -17.98 26.05
CA LEU A 267 8.04 -17.93 24.91
C LEU A 267 8.38 -19.07 23.94
N ASN A 268 7.35 -19.75 23.46
CA ASN A 268 7.50 -20.80 22.45
C ASN A 268 6.97 -20.27 21.12
N ILE A 269 7.88 -19.83 20.24
CA ILE A 269 7.55 -19.24 18.95
C ILE A 269 7.37 -20.35 17.92
N LYS A 270 6.21 -20.36 17.26
CA LYS A 270 5.95 -21.18 16.08
C LYS A 270 5.98 -20.26 14.86
N TYR A 271 7.10 -20.16 14.20
CA TYR A 271 7.29 -19.29 13.04
C TYR A 271 6.30 -19.58 11.92
N VAL A 272 5.89 -18.53 11.19
CA VAL A 272 5.01 -18.62 10.02
C VAL A 272 5.72 -19.31 8.85
N TYR A 273 7.01 -19.04 8.70
CA TYR A 273 7.87 -19.62 7.69
C TYR A 273 9.09 -20.29 8.33
N THR A 274 9.59 -21.34 7.71
CA THR A 274 10.89 -21.94 8.06
C THR A 274 12.05 -21.09 7.55
N ALA A 275 13.26 -21.33 8.05
CA ALA A 275 14.46 -20.64 7.57
C ALA A 275 14.67 -20.82 6.07
N ASP A 276 14.45 -22.02 5.54
CA ASP A 276 14.58 -22.32 4.12
C ASP A 276 13.55 -21.56 3.28
N GLN A 277 12.28 -21.50 3.75
CA GLN A 277 11.23 -20.72 3.08
C GLN A 277 11.54 -19.22 3.07
N VAL A 278 12.07 -18.68 4.17
CA VAL A 278 12.51 -17.28 4.21
C VAL A 278 13.67 -17.06 3.24
N ALA A 279 14.64 -17.99 3.16
CA ALA A 279 15.76 -17.90 2.23
C ALA A 279 15.30 -17.93 0.75
N GLU A 280 14.21 -18.61 0.43
CA GLU A 280 13.59 -18.60 -0.90
C GLU A 280 12.83 -17.30 -1.20
N ILE A 281 12.15 -16.73 -0.21
CA ILE A 281 11.34 -15.51 -0.35
C ILE A 281 12.22 -14.25 -0.43
N GLN A 282 13.23 -14.16 0.44
CA GLN A 282 14.02 -12.95 0.70
C GLN A 282 14.64 -12.31 -0.57
N PRO A 283 15.22 -13.07 -1.52
CA PRO A 283 15.83 -12.46 -2.71
C PRO A 283 14.87 -11.66 -3.58
N ALA A 284 13.60 -12.08 -3.65
CA ALA A 284 12.56 -11.35 -4.38
C ALA A 284 12.19 -10.06 -3.66
N LEU A 285 12.07 -10.09 -2.34
CA LEU A 285 11.83 -8.90 -1.52
C LEU A 285 12.99 -7.91 -1.61
N ASP A 286 14.23 -8.39 -1.51
CA ASP A 286 15.45 -7.55 -1.62
C ASP A 286 15.53 -6.84 -2.98
N LYS A 287 15.19 -7.55 -4.07
CA LYS A 287 15.12 -6.95 -5.41
C LYS A 287 14.11 -5.80 -5.46
N ASN A 288 12.92 -6.00 -4.88
CA ASN A 288 11.89 -4.98 -4.86
C ASN A 288 12.30 -3.80 -3.97
N VAL A 289 12.82 -4.06 -2.77
CA VAL A 289 13.37 -3.04 -1.88
C VAL A 289 14.44 -2.20 -2.57
N LYS A 290 15.40 -2.84 -3.24
CA LYS A 290 16.45 -2.14 -3.99
C LYS A 290 15.85 -1.20 -5.04
N THR A 291 14.84 -1.67 -5.78
CA THR A 291 14.16 -0.86 -6.79
C THR A 291 13.46 0.36 -6.17
N ILE A 292 12.75 0.15 -5.05
CA ILE A 292 12.05 1.23 -4.34
C ILE A 292 13.06 2.25 -3.80
N LEU A 293 14.10 1.78 -3.11
CA LEU A 293 15.11 2.65 -2.51
C LEU A 293 15.94 3.42 -3.55
N ASN A 294 16.18 2.86 -4.72
CA ASN A 294 16.80 3.59 -5.82
C ASN A 294 15.98 4.82 -6.21
N THR A 295 14.65 4.71 -6.22
CA THR A 295 13.76 5.85 -6.46
C THR A 295 13.74 6.81 -5.28
N VAL A 296 13.57 6.30 -4.06
CA VAL A 296 13.47 7.10 -2.84
C VAL A 296 14.74 7.92 -2.59
N ASN A 297 15.91 7.33 -2.83
CA ASN A 297 17.20 7.97 -2.57
C ASN A 297 17.56 9.10 -3.55
N GLN A 298 16.84 9.23 -4.67
CA GLN A 298 16.99 10.37 -5.56
C GLN A 298 16.44 11.67 -4.95
N TYR A 299 15.48 11.55 -4.04
CA TYR A 299 14.89 12.70 -3.38
C TYR A 299 15.78 13.22 -2.25
N LYS A 300 15.96 14.55 -2.20
CA LYS A 300 16.77 15.21 -1.15
C LYS A 300 15.98 15.49 0.12
N SER A 301 14.70 15.88 0.00
CA SER A 301 13.88 16.23 1.14
C SER A 301 13.23 15.01 1.78
N THR A 302 13.10 15.02 3.10
CA THR A 302 12.39 13.97 3.85
C THR A 302 10.94 13.85 3.39
N PHE A 303 10.26 14.97 3.16
CA PHE A 303 8.91 14.99 2.60
C PHE A 303 8.80 14.19 1.29
N SER A 304 9.69 14.45 0.33
CA SER A 304 9.66 13.79 -0.98
C SER A 304 9.96 12.29 -0.88
N LYS A 305 10.87 11.89 0.02
CA LYS A 305 11.13 10.47 0.31
C LYS A 305 9.92 9.77 0.90
N ILE A 306 9.28 10.38 1.90
CA ILE A 306 8.04 9.87 2.52
C ILE A 306 6.95 9.73 1.47
N LYS A 307 6.77 10.76 0.63
CA LYS A 307 5.78 10.73 -0.45
C LYS A 307 6.05 9.61 -1.46
N ALA A 308 7.29 9.41 -1.87
CA ALA A 308 7.66 8.35 -2.80
C ALA A 308 7.38 6.94 -2.25
N ILE A 309 7.62 6.72 -0.96
CA ILE A 309 7.29 5.46 -0.27
C ILE A 309 5.78 5.27 -0.20
N TYR A 310 5.04 6.29 0.21
CA TYR A 310 3.59 6.28 0.29
C TYR A 310 2.94 5.98 -1.06
N ASP A 311 3.32 6.72 -2.09
CA ASP A 311 2.81 6.56 -3.45
C ASP A 311 3.10 5.15 -3.98
N TRP A 312 4.31 4.65 -3.71
CA TRP A 312 4.67 3.32 -4.15
C TRP A 312 3.78 2.24 -3.51
N ILE A 313 3.57 2.30 -2.20
CA ILE A 313 2.75 1.31 -1.50
C ILE A 313 1.31 1.36 -1.99
N VAL A 314 0.71 2.54 -2.03
CA VAL A 314 -0.67 2.73 -2.48
C VAL A 314 -0.88 2.24 -3.92
N LEU A 315 0.05 2.51 -4.83
CA LEU A 315 -0.06 2.10 -6.24
C LEU A 315 0.33 0.64 -6.52
N ASN A 316 0.91 -0.06 -5.56
CA ASN A 316 1.40 -1.43 -5.76
C ASN A 316 0.72 -2.47 -4.86
N SER A 317 -0.22 -2.06 -4.04
CA SER A 317 -0.98 -2.94 -3.16
C SER A 317 -2.48 -2.87 -3.47
N ASN A 318 -3.23 -3.85 -3.02
CA ASN A 318 -4.69 -3.81 -3.04
C ASN A 318 -5.20 -3.93 -1.60
N PHE A 319 -6.11 -3.06 -1.20
CA PHE A 319 -6.74 -3.23 0.11
C PHE A 319 -7.59 -4.51 0.14
N SER A 320 -7.42 -5.30 1.19
CA SER A 320 -8.15 -6.55 1.41
C SER A 320 -8.68 -6.64 2.83
N THR A 321 -9.86 -7.22 2.98
CA THR A 321 -10.42 -7.58 4.28
C THR A 321 -10.01 -8.99 4.74
N SER A 322 -9.25 -9.71 3.90
CA SER A 322 -8.72 -11.04 4.26
C SER A 322 -7.70 -10.94 5.38
N ASP A 323 -7.95 -11.59 6.50
CA ASP A 323 -7.05 -11.60 7.64
C ASP A 323 -6.11 -12.82 7.59
N SER A 324 -4.88 -12.59 7.16
CA SER A 324 -3.84 -13.60 7.09
C SER A 324 -2.49 -13.06 7.56
N GLU A 325 -1.54 -13.91 7.86
CA GLU A 325 -0.17 -13.50 8.16
C GLU A 325 0.44 -12.71 6.99
N ASP A 326 0.19 -13.14 5.75
CA ASP A 326 0.73 -12.50 4.56
C ASP A 326 0.15 -11.13 4.28
N THR A 327 -1.18 -10.95 4.41
CA THR A 327 -1.84 -9.66 4.20
C THR A 327 -1.43 -8.61 5.24
N CYS A 328 -0.91 -9.04 6.38
CA CYS A 328 -0.42 -8.17 7.46
C CYS A 328 1.11 -8.04 7.48
N SER A 329 1.83 -8.47 6.46
CA SER A 329 3.29 -8.52 6.46
C SER A 329 3.94 -7.78 5.29
N ILE A 330 5.24 -7.50 5.42
CA ILE A 330 6.04 -6.92 4.34
C ILE A 330 6.22 -7.89 3.16
N LYS A 331 6.01 -9.19 3.34
CA LYS A 331 6.06 -10.16 2.25
C LYS A 331 5.09 -9.78 1.14
N ASN A 332 3.81 -9.54 1.49
CA ASN A 332 2.84 -9.03 0.53
C ASN A 332 3.09 -7.55 0.22
N GLY A 333 3.41 -6.73 1.22
CA GLY A 333 3.61 -5.29 1.03
C GLY A 333 4.74 -4.92 0.06
N LEU A 334 5.73 -5.77 -0.10
CA LEU A 334 6.80 -5.62 -1.10
C LEU A 334 6.53 -6.39 -2.39
N THR A 335 5.40 -7.09 -2.49
CA THR A 335 4.99 -7.85 -3.67
C THR A 335 3.94 -7.05 -4.45
N LYS A 336 4.24 -6.69 -5.69
CA LYS A 336 3.35 -5.88 -6.52
C LYS A 336 1.99 -6.52 -6.73
N GLY A 337 0.92 -5.76 -6.48
CA GLY A 337 -0.47 -6.19 -6.68
C GLY A 337 -0.94 -7.22 -5.66
N ALA A 338 -0.20 -7.41 -4.57
CA ALA A 338 -0.63 -8.28 -3.49
C ALA A 338 -1.64 -7.57 -2.57
N ASP A 339 -2.48 -8.39 -1.95
CA ASP A 339 -3.49 -7.94 -1.00
C ASP A 339 -2.88 -7.57 0.34
N LEU A 340 -3.27 -6.42 0.89
CA LEU A 340 -2.83 -5.93 2.20
C LEU A 340 -4.01 -5.54 3.07
N GLN A 341 -3.87 -5.82 4.36
CA GLN A 341 -4.61 -5.17 5.44
C GLN A 341 -3.84 -3.95 5.98
N CYS A 342 -4.48 -3.15 6.82
CA CYS A 342 -3.89 -1.97 7.43
C CYS A 342 -2.52 -2.24 8.10
N ALA A 343 -2.37 -3.38 8.79
CA ALA A 343 -1.09 -3.77 9.39
C ALA A 343 -0.01 -4.04 8.34
N GLY A 344 -0.37 -4.58 7.17
CA GLY A 344 0.54 -4.78 6.05
C GLY A 344 1.04 -3.45 5.46
N TYR A 345 0.12 -2.50 5.23
CA TYR A 345 0.47 -1.14 4.81
C TYR A 345 1.41 -0.47 5.82
N ALA A 346 1.02 -0.43 7.10
CA ALA A 346 1.78 0.25 8.14
C ALA A 346 3.18 -0.36 8.35
N ARG A 347 3.29 -1.69 8.39
CA ARG A 347 4.57 -2.39 8.55
C ARG A 347 5.48 -2.22 7.34
N THR A 348 4.92 -2.21 6.13
CA THR A 348 5.71 -2.00 4.91
C THR A 348 6.24 -0.57 4.84
N MET A 349 5.43 0.44 5.19
CA MET A 349 5.93 1.80 5.34
C MET A 349 7.03 1.89 6.40
N GLN A 350 6.83 1.28 7.58
CA GLN A 350 7.83 1.24 8.65
C GLN A 350 9.18 0.71 8.14
N TYR A 351 9.16 -0.43 7.44
CA TYR A 351 10.37 -1.04 6.90
C TYR A 351 11.09 -0.14 5.91
N LEU A 352 10.35 0.45 4.95
CA LEU A 352 10.94 1.33 3.95
C LEU A 352 11.43 2.66 4.55
N PHE A 353 10.77 3.17 5.59
CA PHE A 353 11.25 4.33 6.35
C PHE A 353 12.54 4.02 7.10
N ASP A 354 12.61 2.88 7.79
CA ASP A 354 13.81 2.45 8.50
C ASP A 354 15.01 2.34 7.54
N LEU A 355 14.82 1.71 6.37
CA LEU A 355 15.84 1.59 5.34
C LEU A 355 16.25 2.94 4.72
N SER A 356 15.38 3.92 4.78
CA SER A 356 15.62 5.29 4.27
C SER A 356 16.19 6.23 5.34
N GLY A 357 16.43 5.75 6.56
CA GLY A 357 16.88 6.55 7.70
C GLY A 357 15.83 7.53 8.22
N ILE A 358 14.54 7.27 7.97
CA ILE A 358 13.42 8.12 8.40
C ILE A 358 12.82 7.53 9.67
N GLN A 359 12.80 8.30 10.75
CA GLN A 359 12.18 7.86 12.00
C GLN A 359 10.67 7.72 11.85
N SER A 360 10.13 6.55 12.23
CA SER A 360 8.69 6.29 12.26
C SER A 360 8.33 5.24 13.30
N VAL A 361 7.04 5.13 13.57
CA VAL A 361 6.49 4.10 14.45
C VAL A 361 5.15 3.60 13.88
N VAL A 362 4.91 2.30 13.98
CA VAL A 362 3.59 1.72 13.73
C VAL A 362 2.71 1.95 14.95
N ILE A 363 1.53 2.51 14.74
CA ILE A 363 0.50 2.73 15.75
C ILE A 363 -0.64 1.75 15.53
N ILE A 364 -1.18 1.22 16.61
CA ILE A 364 -2.38 0.39 16.61
C ILE A 364 -3.46 1.10 17.43
N GLY A 365 -4.66 1.14 16.90
CA GLY A 365 -5.81 1.75 17.56
C GLY A 365 -7.11 1.24 16.96
N LYS A 366 -8.10 2.10 16.87
CA LYS A 366 -9.40 1.81 16.29
C LYS A 366 -9.80 2.86 15.28
N ASN A 367 -10.57 2.45 14.29
CA ASN A 367 -11.31 3.35 13.42
C ASN A 367 -12.63 3.82 14.09
N PRO A 368 -13.41 4.73 13.48
CA PRO A 368 -14.68 5.21 14.03
C PRO A 368 -15.69 4.12 14.33
N GLU A 369 -15.66 3.01 13.60
CA GLU A 369 -16.54 1.86 13.77
C GLU A 369 -16.09 0.94 14.91
N GLY A 370 -15.01 1.28 15.62
CA GLY A 370 -14.46 0.49 16.71
C GLY A 370 -13.61 -0.71 16.28
N THR A 371 -13.39 -0.89 14.97
CA THR A 371 -12.54 -1.94 14.41
C THR A 371 -11.06 -1.60 14.62
N THR A 372 -10.24 -2.61 14.92
CA THR A 372 -8.79 -2.42 15.04
C THR A 372 -8.21 -1.90 13.73
N HIS A 373 -7.38 -0.88 13.83
CA HIS A 373 -6.73 -0.23 12.70
C HIS A 373 -5.25 0.05 13.00
N ALA A 374 -4.41 0.05 11.96
CA ALA A 374 -2.99 0.33 12.07
C ALA A 374 -2.58 1.41 11.07
N TRP A 375 -1.73 2.33 11.53
CA TRP A 375 -1.16 3.44 10.74
C TRP A 375 0.26 3.76 11.21
N ASN A 376 0.87 4.82 10.69
CA ASN A 376 2.19 5.25 11.16
C ASN A 376 2.16 6.68 11.69
N LYS A 377 3.11 6.97 12.59
CA LYS A 377 3.60 8.32 12.85
C LYS A 377 5.03 8.41 12.34
N VAL A 378 5.31 9.40 11.50
CA VAL A 378 6.59 9.57 10.80
C VAL A 378 7.18 10.94 11.08
N TYR A 379 8.49 11.01 11.27
CA TYR A 379 9.21 12.27 11.50
C TYR A 379 9.55 12.95 10.18
N CYS A 380 9.10 14.19 10.03
CA CYS A 380 9.35 15.03 8.88
C CYS A 380 9.52 16.49 9.32
N ASP A 381 10.56 17.15 8.83
CA ASP A 381 10.77 18.60 9.00
C ASP A 381 10.52 19.12 10.43
N ASN A 382 11.24 18.55 11.39
CA ASN A 382 11.22 18.91 12.81
C ASN A 382 9.92 18.59 13.57
N GLY A 383 9.18 17.59 13.15
CA GLY A 383 8.00 17.11 13.88
C GLY A 383 7.50 15.75 13.40
N TYR A 384 6.67 15.12 14.23
CA TYR A 384 5.95 13.92 13.82
C TYR A 384 4.62 14.28 13.19
N TYR A 385 4.19 13.43 12.26
CA TYR A 385 2.92 13.52 11.54
C TYR A 385 2.29 12.13 11.46
N ILE A 386 0.97 12.09 11.48
CA ILE A 386 0.22 10.87 11.14
C ILE A 386 0.24 10.67 9.63
N ILE A 387 0.42 9.43 9.22
CA ILE A 387 0.33 8.99 7.83
C ILE A 387 -0.34 7.62 7.77
N ASP A 388 -1.38 7.51 6.93
CA ASP A 388 -2.14 6.28 6.75
C ASP A 388 -2.28 5.94 5.25
N ALA A 389 -1.52 4.94 4.80
CA ALA A 389 -1.56 4.49 3.41
C ALA A 389 -2.77 3.59 3.13
N THR A 390 -3.35 2.94 4.13
CA THR A 390 -4.57 2.14 3.95
C THR A 390 -5.73 3.01 3.47
N TRP A 391 -5.91 4.15 4.12
CA TRP A 391 -6.95 5.11 3.73
C TRP A 391 -6.52 6.01 2.57
N GLY A 392 -5.26 5.90 2.18
CA GLY A 392 -4.71 6.48 0.95
C GLY A 392 -4.95 5.67 -0.30
N ASP A 393 -5.32 4.40 -0.13
CA ASP A 393 -5.58 3.43 -1.20
C ASP A 393 -7.09 3.20 -1.37
N PRO A 394 -7.77 3.99 -2.21
CA PRO A 394 -9.20 3.90 -2.38
C PRO A 394 -9.60 2.68 -3.19
N ILE A 395 -10.61 1.95 -2.71
CA ILE A 395 -11.31 0.96 -3.52
C ILE A 395 -12.06 1.70 -4.62
N ASN A 396 -11.52 1.67 -5.85
CA ASN A 396 -12.13 2.39 -6.95
C ASN A 396 -13.22 1.55 -7.62
N LYS A 397 -14.46 2.01 -7.57
CA LYS A 397 -15.60 1.38 -8.27
C LYS A 397 -15.51 1.49 -9.81
N HIS A 398 -14.65 2.36 -10.32
CA HIS A 398 -14.49 2.64 -11.75
C HIS A 398 -13.22 2.00 -12.34
N GLY A 399 -12.46 1.23 -11.56
CA GLY A 399 -11.32 0.43 -12.04
C GLY A 399 -10.05 1.22 -12.35
N GLU A 400 -9.96 2.48 -11.91
CA GLU A 400 -8.74 3.28 -12.03
C GLU A 400 -8.11 3.51 -10.67
N ASP A 401 -6.83 3.23 -10.57
CA ASP A 401 -6.04 3.38 -9.38
C ASP A 401 -5.60 4.84 -9.19
N TYR A 402 -5.78 5.40 -7.99
CA TYR A 402 -5.33 6.75 -7.66
C TYR A 402 -4.99 6.86 -6.17
N ILE A 403 -4.22 7.89 -5.82
CA ILE A 403 -3.74 8.10 -4.45
C ILE A 403 -4.58 9.17 -3.76
N ARG A 404 -5.03 8.90 -2.55
CA ARG A 404 -5.60 9.90 -1.64
C ARG A 404 -4.54 10.39 -0.66
N TYR A 405 -4.43 11.71 -0.51
CA TYR A 405 -3.51 12.34 0.44
C TYR A 405 -4.21 12.92 1.68
N ASN A 406 -5.45 12.51 1.94
CA ASN A 406 -6.26 13.02 3.04
C ASN A 406 -5.60 12.78 4.40
N PHE A 407 -4.96 11.63 4.56
CA PHE A 407 -4.24 11.21 5.77
C PHE A 407 -2.72 11.19 5.57
N PHE A 408 -2.22 12.05 4.69
CA PHE A 408 -0.79 12.17 4.41
C PHE A 408 -0.20 13.35 5.17
N LEU A 409 0.64 13.06 6.17
CA LEU A 409 1.33 14.03 7.04
C LEU A 409 0.36 15.03 7.70
N VAL A 410 -0.57 14.49 8.49
CA VAL A 410 -1.58 15.27 9.23
C VAL A 410 -1.29 15.30 10.74
N PRO A 411 -1.74 16.34 11.47
CA PRO A 411 -1.62 16.39 12.93
C PRO A 411 -2.66 15.54 13.65
N ASP A 412 -2.43 15.16 14.90
CA ASP A 412 -3.38 14.44 15.76
C ASP A 412 -4.75 15.11 15.83
N SER A 413 -4.79 16.45 15.83
CA SER A 413 -6.03 17.22 15.97
C SER A 413 -6.99 17.06 14.79
N TRP A 414 -6.48 16.71 13.60
CA TRP A 414 -7.32 16.55 12.42
C TRP A 414 -7.97 15.17 12.30
N VAL A 415 -7.43 14.18 13.01
CA VAL A 415 -7.86 12.77 12.90
C VAL A 415 -8.37 12.20 14.21
N LYS A 416 -8.65 13.04 15.19
CA LYS A 416 -9.08 12.62 16.53
C LYS A 416 -10.37 11.80 16.56
N ASN A 417 -11.21 11.93 15.52
CA ASN A 417 -12.46 11.18 15.38
C ASN A 417 -12.32 9.98 14.46
N ASP A 418 -11.19 9.87 13.74
CA ASP A 418 -10.93 8.83 12.75
C ASP A 418 -9.94 7.77 13.24
N HIS A 419 -8.93 8.20 14.03
CA HIS A 419 -7.86 7.35 14.55
C HIS A 419 -7.94 7.32 16.07
N LEU A 420 -8.74 6.37 16.60
CA LEU A 420 -9.13 6.33 18.02
C LEU A 420 -8.23 5.39 18.83
N SER A 421 -8.12 5.69 20.14
CA SER A 421 -7.38 4.86 21.10
C SER A 421 -6.01 4.42 20.57
N PRO A 422 -5.16 5.37 20.16
CA PRO A 422 -3.92 5.04 19.49
C PRO A 422 -3.00 4.23 20.39
N ASN A 423 -2.22 3.36 19.75
CA ASN A 423 -1.16 2.59 20.35
C ASN A 423 -1.58 1.67 21.52
N THR A 424 -2.70 0.99 21.31
CA THR A 424 -3.29 0.10 22.30
C THR A 424 -3.50 -1.29 21.72
N TYR A 425 -3.03 -2.31 22.42
CA TYR A 425 -3.34 -3.70 22.12
C TYR A 425 -4.59 -4.13 22.87
N PHE A 426 -5.55 -4.74 22.16
CA PHE A 426 -6.83 -5.19 22.70
C PHE A 426 -6.81 -6.72 22.85
N ARG A 427 -6.92 -7.21 24.09
CA ARG A 427 -7.05 -8.64 24.37
C ARG A 427 -8.50 -9.09 24.26
N SER A 428 -8.71 -10.34 23.86
CA SER A 428 -10.03 -10.95 23.74
C SER A 428 -10.84 -10.96 25.04
N ASN A 429 -10.19 -10.89 26.21
CA ASN A 429 -10.84 -10.80 27.52
C ASN A 429 -11.19 -9.36 27.97
N GLY A 430 -11.18 -8.40 27.05
CA GLY A 430 -11.50 -7.00 27.33
C GLY A 430 -10.35 -6.17 27.95
N VAL A 431 -9.21 -6.77 28.26
CA VAL A 431 -8.06 -6.04 28.78
C VAL A 431 -7.35 -5.29 27.65
N THR A 432 -7.09 -4.00 27.85
CA THR A 432 -6.29 -3.18 26.94
C THR A 432 -4.88 -2.98 27.49
N ILE A 433 -3.89 -3.03 26.60
CA ILE A 433 -2.47 -2.86 26.96
C ILE A 433 -1.92 -1.70 26.14
N LYS A 434 -1.50 -0.63 26.80
CA LYS A 434 -0.77 0.46 26.15
C LYS A 434 0.61 -0.05 25.72
N LEU A 435 0.96 0.12 24.44
CA LEU A 435 2.18 -0.45 23.88
C LEU A 435 3.41 0.42 24.20
N PHE A 436 3.33 1.73 23.99
CA PHE A 436 4.39 2.71 24.30
C PHE A 436 3.79 4.12 24.33
N ASP A 437 4.58 5.12 24.75
CA ASP A 437 4.21 6.53 24.64
C ASP A 437 4.50 7.02 23.22
N GLU A 438 3.43 7.34 22.49
CA GLU A 438 3.54 7.76 21.10
C GLU A 438 4.00 9.22 20.95
N PRO A 439 4.70 9.56 19.86
CA PRO A 439 5.06 10.94 19.60
C PRO A 439 3.83 11.79 19.27
N SER A 440 3.79 13.03 19.77
CA SER A 440 2.73 13.98 19.43
C SER A 440 2.91 14.55 18.03
N CYS A 441 1.82 14.61 17.25
CA CYS A 441 1.77 15.18 15.92
C CYS A 441 1.03 16.54 15.96
N THR A 442 1.77 17.62 16.09
CA THR A 442 1.18 18.98 16.23
C THR A 442 1.44 19.88 15.02
N LYS A 443 2.30 19.46 14.11
CA LYS A 443 2.73 20.24 12.96
C LYS A 443 1.81 20.02 11.76
N THR A 444 1.68 21.06 10.91
CA THR A 444 0.91 21.02 9.68
C THR A 444 1.73 21.46 8.45
N SER A 445 2.97 21.91 8.64
CA SER A 445 3.79 22.49 7.56
C SER A 445 4.10 21.49 6.44
N ALA A 446 4.29 20.22 6.76
CA ALA A 446 4.54 19.17 5.78
C ALA A 446 3.25 18.52 5.23
N ASN A 447 2.06 19.03 5.56
CA ASN A 447 0.84 18.47 5.00
C ASN A 447 0.79 18.66 3.48
N TYR A 448 0.32 17.64 2.76
CA TYR A 448 0.26 17.60 1.30
C TYR A 448 -0.38 18.85 0.69
N TYR A 449 -1.54 19.25 1.20
CA TYR A 449 -2.30 20.37 0.64
C TYR A 449 -1.60 21.73 0.85
N LYS A 450 -0.84 21.86 1.94
CA LYS A 450 0.01 23.04 2.18
C LYS A 450 1.22 23.09 1.27
N VAL A 451 1.97 21.99 1.21
CA VAL A 451 3.18 21.91 0.39
C VAL A 451 2.86 22.15 -1.10
N TYR A 452 1.72 21.66 -1.57
CA TYR A 452 1.29 21.82 -2.96
C TYR A 452 0.36 23.01 -3.22
N ASN A 453 0.21 23.95 -2.26
CA ASN A 453 -0.67 25.13 -2.38
C ASN A 453 -2.10 24.78 -2.77
N LYS A 454 -2.63 23.69 -2.22
CA LYS A 454 -4.01 23.21 -2.44
C LYS A 454 -4.88 23.44 -1.20
N GLU A 455 -4.46 24.29 -0.25
CA GLU A 455 -5.24 24.71 0.93
C GLU A 455 -5.73 26.14 0.74
N PHE A 456 -7.03 26.34 0.95
CA PHE A 456 -7.70 27.63 0.69
C PHE A 456 -8.50 28.11 1.91
N SER A 457 -8.49 29.42 2.14
CA SER A 457 -9.19 30.08 3.25
C SER A 457 -10.38 30.94 2.82
N SER A 458 -10.68 31.02 1.52
CA SER A 458 -11.84 31.73 1.01
C SER A 458 -12.57 30.92 -0.06
N TYR A 459 -13.86 31.18 -0.22
CA TYR A 459 -14.72 30.47 -1.17
C TYR A 459 -14.25 30.63 -2.62
N ASP A 460 -13.98 31.86 -3.02
CA ASP A 460 -13.61 32.15 -4.42
C ASP A 460 -12.26 31.51 -4.76
N ALA A 461 -11.31 31.56 -3.82
CA ALA A 461 -10.03 30.88 -4.01
C ALA A 461 -10.19 29.34 -4.03
N ALA A 462 -11.06 28.78 -3.18
CA ALA A 462 -11.32 27.33 -3.16
C ALA A 462 -12.00 26.85 -4.46
N ILE A 463 -12.98 27.60 -4.96
CA ILE A 463 -13.62 27.31 -6.26
C ILE A 463 -12.61 27.41 -7.40
N ALA A 464 -11.78 28.47 -7.42
CA ALA A 464 -10.73 28.61 -8.44
C ALA A 464 -9.70 27.47 -8.35
N GLY A 465 -9.29 27.11 -7.14
CA GLY A 465 -8.39 25.99 -6.90
C GLY A 465 -8.97 24.66 -7.37
N MET A 466 -10.23 24.38 -7.04
CA MET A 466 -10.89 23.15 -7.49
C MET A 466 -11.05 23.11 -9.03
N LYS A 467 -11.37 24.24 -9.66
CA LYS A 467 -11.40 24.33 -11.13
C LYS A 467 -10.03 24.02 -11.74
N ALA A 468 -8.95 24.50 -11.14
CA ALA A 468 -7.59 24.18 -11.59
C ALA A 468 -7.27 22.68 -11.43
N GLU A 469 -7.69 22.05 -10.32
CA GLU A 469 -7.55 20.60 -10.13
C GLU A 469 -8.37 19.82 -11.17
N ILE A 470 -9.59 20.25 -11.48
CA ILE A 470 -10.43 19.64 -12.53
C ILE A 470 -9.72 19.74 -13.89
N ASP A 471 -9.19 20.91 -14.25
CA ASP A 471 -8.47 21.08 -15.52
C ASP A 471 -7.23 20.17 -15.59
N ALA A 472 -6.47 20.10 -14.50
CA ALA A 472 -5.31 19.23 -14.42
C ALA A 472 -5.71 17.74 -14.54
N ALA A 473 -6.79 17.33 -13.86
CA ALA A 473 -7.28 15.95 -13.92
C ALA A 473 -7.82 15.59 -15.31
N ILE A 474 -8.61 16.46 -15.94
CA ILE A 474 -9.09 16.25 -17.32
C ILE A 474 -7.91 16.12 -18.29
N LYS A 475 -6.90 16.96 -18.13
CA LYS A 475 -5.70 16.95 -18.97
C LYS A 475 -4.88 15.67 -18.80
N SER A 476 -4.72 15.18 -17.56
CA SER A 476 -3.95 13.99 -17.24
C SER A 476 -4.76 12.69 -17.38
N GLY A 477 -6.08 12.75 -17.51
CA GLY A 477 -6.97 11.59 -17.43
C GLY A 477 -7.14 11.05 -16.01
N SER A 478 -6.77 11.83 -14.98
CA SER A 478 -6.99 11.45 -13.58
C SER A 478 -8.48 11.46 -13.26
N VAL A 479 -8.89 10.57 -12.38
CA VAL A 479 -10.29 10.44 -11.94
C VAL A 479 -10.58 11.23 -10.66
N ALA A 480 -9.57 11.66 -9.90
CA ALA A 480 -9.76 12.32 -8.62
C ALA A 480 -9.18 13.73 -8.58
N THR A 481 -9.93 14.66 -7.97
CA THR A 481 -9.50 16.03 -7.71
C THR A 481 -9.71 16.35 -6.24
N THR A 482 -8.71 16.96 -5.59
CA THR A 482 -8.79 17.25 -4.16
C THR A 482 -8.21 18.60 -3.81
N ILE A 483 -8.91 19.33 -2.94
CA ILE A 483 -8.40 20.51 -2.24
C ILE A 483 -8.71 20.40 -0.75
N ARG A 484 -8.03 21.19 0.06
CA ARG A 484 -8.36 21.37 1.47
C ARG A 484 -8.83 22.79 1.72
N VAL A 485 -9.77 22.96 2.66
CA VAL A 485 -10.18 24.27 3.17
C VAL A 485 -9.86 24.40 4.66
N THR A 486 -9.77 25.65 5.16
CA THR A 486 -9.21 25.92 6.49
C THR A 486 -10.22 25.86 7.63
N ASP A 487 -11.52 25.94 7.34
CA ASP A 487 -12.55 25.96 8.37
C ASP A 487 -13.86 25.27 7.91
N SER A 488 -14.69 24.90 8.88
CA SER A 488 -15.92 24.14 8.66
C SER A 488 -16.98 24.92 7.88
N LYS A 489 -17.08 26.26 8.05
CA LYS A 489 -18.07 27.07 7.31
C LYS A 489 -17.74 27.09 5.83
N LEU A 490 -16.45 27.23 5.52
CA LEU A 490 -15.98 27.15 4.15
C LEU A 490 -16.17 25.75 3.58
N TRP A 491 -15.90 24.70 4.38
CA TRP A 491 -16.13 23.32 4.00
C TRP A 491 -17.61 23.08 3.66
N ASP A 492 -18.55 23.52 4.52
CA ASP A 492 -19.99 23.43 4.28
C ASP A 492 -20.40 24.17 3.01
N LYS A 493 -19.85 25.40 2.78
CA LYS A 493 -20.15 26.20 1.59
C LYS A 493 -19.67 25.50 0.31
N MET A 494 -18.47 24.90 0.35
CA MET A 494 -17.92 24.14 -0.78
C MET A 494 -18.67 22.82 -1.03
N ASN A 495 -19.29 22.24 -0.02
CA ASN A 495 -20.14 21.04 -0.14
C ASN A 495 -21.62 21.37 -0.43
N SER A 496 -21.94 22.62 -0.72
CA SER A 496 -23.30 23.04 -1.08
C SER A 496 -23.69 22.57 -2.49
N LYS A 497 -25.00 22.40 -2.71
CA LYS A 497 -25.51 22.10 -4.05
C LYS A 497 -25.11 23.15 -5.09
N ALA A 498 -24.97 24.43 -4.68
CA ALA A 498 -24.56 25.51 -5.56
C ALA A 498 -23.12 25.34 -6.04
N ALA A 499 -22.18 25.11 -5.12
CA ALA A 499 -20.79 24.85 -5.45
C ALA A 499 -20.63 23.59 -6.33
N PHE A 500 -21.35 22.51 -6.00
CA PHE A 500 -21.34 21.30 -6.80
C PHE A 500 -21.82 21.55 -8.25
N ARG A 501 -22.95 22.25 -8.43
CA ARG A 501 -23.47 22.57 -9.78
C ARG A 501 -22.49 23.41 -10.58
N GLU A 502 -21.91 24.43 -9.95
CA GLU A 502 -20.88 25.27 -10.58
C GLU A 502 -19.70 24.45 -11.09
N LEU A 503 -19.13 23.60 -10.24
CA LEU A 503 -17.98 22.78 -10.58
C LEU A 503 -18.32 21.70 -11.61
N GLN A 504 -19.50 21.09 -11.54
CA GLN A 504 -19.95 20.12 -12.52
C GLN A 504 -20.16 20.74 -13.90
N ASN A 505 -20.80 21.91 -13.98
CA ASN A 505 -20.97 22.63 -15.23
C ASN A 505 -19.61 23.01 -15.82
N TYR A 506 -18.70 23.49 -14.97
CA TYR A 506 -17.33 23.79 -15.37
C TYR A 506 -16.63 22.57 -15.97
N ALA A 507 -16.64 21.44 -15.28
CA ALA A 507 -15.99 20.21 -15.74
C ALA A 507 -16.57 19.73 -17.10
N LYS A 508 -17.90 19.76 -17.26
CA LYS A 508 -18.58 19.41 -18.51
C LYS A 508 -18.23 20.39 -19.66
N SER A 509 -18.04 21.67 -19.37
CA SER A 509 -17.63 22.66 -20.38
C SER A 509 -16.20 22.45 -20.88
N LYS A 510 -15.31 21.88 -20.04
CA LYS A 510 -13.91 21.65 -20.39
C LYS A 510 -13.68 20.41 -21.26
N SER A 511 -14.52 19.39 -21.14
CA SER A 511 -14.36 18.18 -21.96
C SER A 511 -15.68 17.44 -22.16
N LYS A 512 -15.99 17.15 -23.44
CA LYS A 512 -17.11 16.28 -23.82
C LYS A 512 -16.97 14.85 -23.32
N LYS A 513 -15.76 14.44 -22.86
CA LYS A 513 -15.52 13.13 -22.26
C LYS A 513 -16.01 13.05 -20.82
N VAL A 514 -16.15 14.18 -20.12
CA VAL A 514 -16.68 14.20 -18.76
C VAL A 514 -18.17 13.89 -18.78
N GLN A 515 -18.56 12.81 -18.12
CA GLN A 515 -19.97 12.47 -17.92
C GLN A 515 -20.55 13.25 -16.74
N LYS A 516 -19.92 13.15 -15.58
CA LYS A 516 -20.32 13.84 -14.34
C LYS A 516 -19.17 13.93 -13.35
N LEU A 517 -19.33 14.79 -12.34
CA LEU A 517 -18.57 14.72 -11.10
C LEU A 517 -19.34 13.87 -10.08
N SER A 518 -18.61 13.16 -9.23
CA SER A 518 -19.12 12.51 -8.04
C SER A 518 -18.43 13.13 -6.83
N GLN A 519 -19.19 13.58 -5.83
CA GLN A 519 -18.63 14.22 -4.66
C GLN A 519 -18.53 13.24 -3.50
N LEU A 520 -17.36 13.15 -2.87
CA LEU A 520 -17.17 12.41 -1.63
C LEU A 520 -17.34 13.32 -0.42
N LYS A 521 -18.27 12.99 0.47
CA LYS A 521 -18.72 13.87 1.56
C LYS A 521 -18.05 13.65 2.93
N LYS A 522 -17.08 12.76 3.07
CA LYS A 522 -16.76 12.16 4.37
C LYS A 522 -15.65 12.80 5.23
N TYR A 523 -15.05 13.90 4.90
CA TYR A 523 -13.85 14.36 5.61
C TYR A 523 -13.95 15.77 6.19
N ASN A 524 -14.97 16.02 7.06
CA ASN A 524 -15.13 17.35 7.62
C ASN A 524 -14.41 17.56 8.96
N ASP A 525 -14.15 16.53 9.75
CA ASP A 525 -13.74 16.64 11.16
C ASP A 525 -12.25 16.97 11.35
N GLY A 526 -11.80 18.09 10.86
CA GLY A 526 -10.42 18.58 11.00
C GLY A 526 -9.61 18.44 9.71
N ILE A 527 -9.79 17.37 8.92
CA ILE A 527 -9.11 17.17 7.63
C ILE A 527 -9.62 18.18 6.60
N MET A 528 -10.92 18.42 6.53
CA MET A 528 -11.59 19.43 5.68
C MET A 528 -11.18 19.35 4.21
N VAL A 529 -10.98 18.15 3.70
CA VAL A 529 -10.69 17.90 2.29
C VAL A 529 -12.00 17.80 1.51
N ILE A 530 -12.02 18.41 0.35
CA ILE A 530 -13.10 18.31 -0.63
C ILE A 530 -12.57 17.54 -1.81
N GLN A 531 -13.24 16.45 -2.14
CA GLN A 531 -12.87 15.57 -3.24
C GLN A 531 -14.04 15.45 -4.22
N TYR A 532 -13.70 15.53 -5.50
CA TYR A 532 -14.56 15.15 -6.60
C TYR A 532 -13.87 14.11 -7.46
N ASP A 533 -14.59 13.05 -7.76
CA ASP A 533 -14.18 12.08 -8.75
C ASP A 533 -14.80 12.44 -10.10
N ILE A 534 -13.99 12.41 -11.15
CA ILE A 534 -14.43 12.68 -12.52
C ILE A 534 -14.81 11.36 -13.17
N ILE A 535 -16.08 11.26 -13.55
CA ILE A 535 -16.57 10.10 -14.28
C ILE A 535 -16.57 10.45 -15.76
N TYR A 536 -15.75 9.71 -16.52
CA TYR A 536 -15.65 9.85 -17.96
C TYR A 536 -16.68 8.93 -18.66
N LYS A 537 -17.08 9.32 -19.92
CA LYS A 537 -17.95 8.52 -20.76
C LYS A 537 -17.28 7.28 -21.27
#